data_11973adc5bd50a7e1e7247541421b5c8
#
_entry.id   11973adc5bd50a7e1e7247541421b5c8
#
_cell.length_a   1.000
_cell.length_b   1.000
_cell.length_c   1.000
_cell.angle_alpha   90.00
_cell.angle_beta   90.00
_cell.angle_gamma   90.00
#
_symmetry.space_group_name_H-M   'P 1'
#
loop_
_entity.id
_entity.type
_entity.pdbx_description
1 polymer ?
#
loop_
_entity_poly.entity_id
_entity_poly.type
_entity_poly.pdbx_seq_one_letter_code
_entity_poly.pdbx_strand_id
1 'polypeptide(L)'
;MRLNRHIADSGHCSRREADRLIAEGRVTVNGLRARIGAELGEGDEVRIDGNPLVARTAARGQRRHVYIALNKPVGIVCTTESGVKDNIVEFVDHQQRIFPVGRLDKDSEGLILLTSNGDSVNRILR
;
A
#
# COMPACT_ATOMS: atom_id res chain seq x y z
N MET A 1 9.84 -2.22 -13.43
CA MET A 1 9.15 -2.15 -12.11
C MET A 1 8.37 -3.43 -11.87
N ARG A 2 8.44 -3.97 -10.68
CA ARG A 2 7.67 -5.20 -10.38
C ARG A 2 6.18 -4.89 -10.34
N LEU A 3 5.38 -5.83 -10.82
CA LEU A 3 3.94 -5.67 -10.93
C LEU A 3 3.27 -5.36 -9.58
N ASN A 4 3.65 -6.08 -8.53
CA ASN A 4 3.07 -5.85 -7.20
C ASN A 4 3.36 -4.45 -6.68
N ARG A 5 4.57 -3.95 -6.92
CA ARG A 5 4.93 -2.57 -6.57
C ARG A 5 4.08 -1.56 -7.34
N HIS A 6 3.90 -1.79 -8.64
CA HIS A 6 3.09 -0.90 -9.48
C HIS A 6 1.64 -0.81 -8.96
N ILE A 7 1.05 -1.96 -8.60
CA ILE A 7 -0.31 -2.00 -8.05
C ILE A 7 -0.37 -1.24 -6.72
N ALA A 8 0.62 -1.46 -5.85
CA ALA A 8 0.66 -0.77 -4.56
C ALA A 8 0.86 0.73 -4.71
N ASP A 9 1.75 1.15 -5.61
CA ASP A 9 2.03 2.57 -5.86
C ASP A 9 0.81 3.29 -6.43
N SER A 10 -0.08 2.58 -7.11
CA SER A 10 -1.33 3.15 -7.62
C SER A 10 -2.34 3.45 -6.51
N GLY A 11 -2.10 2.96 -5.30
CA GLY A 11 -2.99 3.14 -4.16
C GLY A 11 -4.09 2.10 -4.06
N HIS A 12 -4.05 1.04 -4.89
CA HIS A 12 -5.09 0.01 -4.89
C HIS A 12 -5.05 -0.86 -3.63
N CYS A 13 -3.85 -1.34 -3.26
CA CYS A 13 -3.66 -2.23 -2.11
C CYS A 13 -2.18 -2.30 -1.74
N SER A 14 -1.82 -3.13 -0.75
CA SER A 14 -0.41 -3.39 -0.41
C SER A 14 0.26 -4.30 -1.44
N ARG A 15 1.59 -4.37 -1.43
CA ARG A 15 2.33 -5.29 -2.29
C ARG A 15 1.95 -6.74 -2.00
N ARG A 16 1.79 -7.10 -0.72
CA ARG A 16 1.38 -8.46 -0.31
C ARG A 16 -0.03 -8.78 -0.82
N GLU A 17 -0.94 -7.85 -0.69
CA GLU A 17 -2.30 -8.00 -1.21
C GLU A 17 -2.29 -8.08 -2.74
N ALA A 18 -1.44 -7.31 -3.41
CA ALA A 18 -1.26 -7.39 -4.85
C ALA A 18 -0.79 -8.78 -5.28
N ASP A 19 0.18 -9.36 -4.56
CA ASP A 19 0.63 -10.72 -4.84
C ASP A 19 -0.50 -11.73 -4.67
N ARG A 20 -1.36 -11.55 -3.68
CA ARG A 20 -2.54 -12.40 -3.50
C ARG A 20 -3.49 -12.29 -4.68
N LEU A 21 -3.78 -11.08 -5.16
CA LEU A 21 -4.64 -10.87 -6.32
C LEU A 21 -4.04 -11.51 -7.59
N ILE A 22 -2.72 -11.41 -7.75
CA ILE A 22 -2.02 -12.03 -8.87
C ILE A 22 -2.15 -13.56 -8.79
N ALA A 23 -1.93 -14.13 -7.61
CA ALA A 23 -2.04 -15.58 -7.41
C ALA A 23 -3.45 -16.10 -7.67
N GLU A 24 -4.47 -15.31 -7.35
CA GLU A 24 -5.87 -15.67 -7.60
C GLU A 24 -6.29 -15.52 -9.07
N GLY A 25 -5.40 -15.04 -9.93
CA GLY A 25 -5.71 -14.86 -11.36
C GLY A 25 -6.56 -13.64 -11.67
N ARG A 26 -6.64 -12.69 -10.76
CA ARG A 26 -7.47 -11.49 -10.91
C ARG A 26 -6.75 -10.34 -11.62
N VAL A 27 -5.45 -10.46 -11.86
CA VAL A 27 -4.64 -9.43 -12.48
C VAL A 27 -4.19 -9.87 -13.88
N THR A 28 -4.38 -9.00 -14.86
CA THR A 28 -3.90 -9.22 -16.21
C THR A 28 -2.98 -8.09 -16.64
N VAL A 29 -2.00 -8.43 -17.48
CA VAL A 29 -1.10 -7.46 -18.11
C VAL A 29 -1.25 -7.65 -19.62
N ASN A 30 -1.68 -6.60 -20.30
CA ASN A 30 -1.93 -6.64 -21.74
C ASN A 30 -2.90 -7.79 -22.15
N GLY A 31 -3.89 -8.06 -21.30
CA GLY A 31 -4.89 -9.11 -21.54
C GLY A 31 -4.47 -10.52 -21.13
N LEU A 32 -3.24 -10.72 -20.67
CA LEU A 32 -2.73 -12.02 -20.25
C LEU A 32 -2.64 -12.08 -18.72
N ARG A 33 -3.00 -13.24 -18.17
CA ARG A 33 -2.92 -13.47 -16.73
C ARG A 33 -1.50 -13.26 -16.23
N ALA A 34 -1.35 -12.42 -15.21
CA ALA A 34 -0.07 -12.11 -14.63
C ALA A 34 0.41 -13.24 -13.70
N ARG A 35 1.73 -13.32 -13.54
CA ARG A 35 2.38 -14.25 -12.60
C ARG A 35 3.06 -13.48 -11.48
N ILE A 36 3.19 -14.10 -10.32
CA ILE A 36 3.94 -13.53 -9.21
C ILE A 36 5.38 -13.29 -9.65
N GLY A 37 5.91 -12.12 -9.31
CA GLY A 37 7.25 -11.73 -9.70
C GLY A 37 7.35 -11.11 -11.10
N ALA A 38 6.24 -10.93 -11.79
CA ALA A 38 6.24 -10.32 -13.12
C ALA A 38 6.81 -8.90 -13.09
N GLU A 39 7.54 -8.57 -14.15
CA GLU A 39 8.08 -7.23 -14.37
C GLU A 39 7.22 -6.52 -15.41
N LEU A 40 6.99 -5.23 -15.20
CA LEU A 40 6.27 -4.39 -16.16
C LEU A 40 7.25 -3.62 -17.02
N GLY A 41 6.95 -3.59 -18.32
CA GLY A 41 7.60 -2.70 -19.25
C GLY A 41 6.84 -1.39 -19.39
N GLU A 42 7.45 -0.44 -20.06
CA GLU A 42 6.82 0.83 -20.36
C GLU A 42 5.63 0.60 -21.29
N GLY A 43 4.49 1.21 -20.96
CA GLY A 43 3.29 1.10 -21.76
C GLY A 43 2.44 -0.14 -21.50
N ASP A 44 2.84 -1.03 -20.60
CA ASP A 44 2.03 -2.20 -20.25
C ASP A 44 0.73 -1.79 -19.55
N GLU A 45 -0.37 -2.39 -19.98
CA GLU A 45 -1.69 -2.13 -19.39
C GLU A 45 -2.01 -3.20 -18.35
N VAL A 46 -2.28 -2.75 -17.12
CA VAL A 46 -2.65 -3.62 -16.00
C VAL A 46 -4.15 -3.50 -15.73
N ARG A 47 -4.83 -4.64 -15.61
CA ARG A 47 -6.23 -4.70 -15.22
C ARG A 47 -6.40 -5.60 -14.01
N ILE A 48 -7.31 -5.21 -13.12
CA ILE A 48 -7.72 -6.02 -11.96
C ILE A 48 -9.21 -6.27 -12.09
N ASP A 49 -9.59 -7.55 -12.10
CA ASP A 49 -10.98 -7.98 -12.30
C ASP A 49 -11.60 -7.40 -13.58
N GLY A 50 -10.77 -7.24 -14.61
CA GLY A 50 -11.20 -6.71 -15.91
C GLY A 50 -11.26 -5.19 -15.99
N ASN A 51 -11.00 -4.50 -14.88
CA ASN A 51 -11.04 -3.04 -14.83
C ASN A 51 -9.63 -2.47 -14.93
N PRO A 52 -9.40 -1.45 -15.78
CA PRO A 52 -8.09 -0.82 -15.87
C PRO A 52 -7.64 -0.27 -14.53
N LEU A 53 -6.36 -0.50 -14.20
CA LEU A 53 -5.76 0.07 -13.01
C LEU A 53 -5.46 1.54 -13.28
N VAL A 54 -6.17 2.42 -12.55
CA VAL A 54 -5.96 3.86 -12.66
C VAL A 54 -5.27 4.32 -11.39
N ALA A 55 -4.12 4.97 -11.53
CA ALA A 55 -3.44 5.56 -10.40
C ALA A 55 -4.33 6.68 -9.84
N ARG A 56 -4.59 6.66 -8.54
CA ARG A 56 -5.41 7.69 -7.89
C ARG A 56 -4.86 9.09 -8.07
N THR A 57 -3.59 9.18 -8.39
CA THR A 57 -2.91 10.45 -8.60
C THR A 57 -2.92 10.94 -10.03
N ALA A 58 -3.25 10.08 -11.00
CA ALA A 58 -3.12 10.41 -12.42
C ALA A 58 -3.94 11.62 -12.83
N ALA A 59 -5.16 11.73 -12.33
CA ALA A 59 -6.07 12.81 -12.69
C ALA A 59 -5.71 14.15 -12.01
N ARG A 60 -4.82 14.16 -11.04
CA ARG A 60 -4.47 15.32 -10.24
C ARG A 60 -3.01 15.73 -10.39
N GLY A 61 -2.28 15.11 -11.31
CA GLY A 61 -0.84 15.33 -11.44
C GLY A 61 -0.07 14.69 -10.28
N GLN A 62 0.91 15.39 -9.76
CA GLN A 62 1.74 14.86 -8.70
C GLN A 62 1.01 14.86 -7.35
N ARG A 63 0.88 13.69 -6.74
CA ARG A 63 0.41 13.60 -5.38
C ARG A 63 1.59 13.75 -4.43
N ARG A 64 1.46 14.65 -3.49
CA ARG A 64 2.46 14.80 -2.44
C ARG A 64 2.36 13.64 -1.46
N HIS A 65 3.51 13.17 -1.02
CA HIS A 65 3.57 12.17 0.05
C HIS A 65 3.14 12.79 1.37
N VAL A 66 2.49 11.99 2.19
CA VAL A 66 2.00 12.38 3.49
C VAL A 66 2.90 11.78 4.57
N TYR A 67 3.20 12.58 5.58
CA TYR A 67 3.93 12.16 6.77
C TYR A 67 3.12 12.57 7.99
N ILE A 68 2.73 11.60 8.80
CA ILE A 68 1.87 11.81 9.95
C ILE A 68 2.62 11.38 11.20
N ALA A 69 2.69 12.27 12.18
CA ALA A 69 3.19 11.92 13.52
C ALA A 69 1.98 11.66 14.41
N LEU A 70 1.84 10.43 14.87
CA LEU A 70 0.73 10.02 15.71
C LEU A 70 1.24 9.64 17.08
N ASN A 71 0.62 10.19 18.12
CA ASN A 71 0.78 9.65 19.46
C ASN A 71 -0.18 8.46 19.61
N LYS A 72 0.35 7.26 19.36
CA LYS A 72 -0.47 6.05 19.32
C LYS A 72 -1.00 5.72 20.72
N PRO A 73 -2.33 5.60 20.87
CA PRO A 73 -2.88 5.14 22.16
C PRO A 73 -2.71 3.62 22.33
N VAL A 74 -2.87 3.20 23.57
CA VAL A 74 -2.96 1.77 23.90
C VAL A 74 -4.15 1.14 23.16
N GLY A 75 -3.99 -0.07 22.71
CA GLY A 75 -5.06 -0.84 22.06
C GLY A 75 -5.07 -0.80 20.54
N ILE A 76 -4.20 0.00 19.92
CA ILE A 76 -4.11 0.11 18.47
C ILE A 76 -2.95 -0.74 17.96
N VAL A 77 -3.24 -1.54 16.93
CA VAL A 77 -2.29 -2.49 16.34
C VAL A 77 -1.58 -1.85 15.15
N CYS A 78 -0.25 -1.86 15.15
CA CYS A 78 0.57 -1.34 14.04
C CYS A 78 0.62 -2.35 12.88
N THR A 79 -0.43 -2.37 12.08
CA THR A 79 -0.51 -3.24 10.89
C THR A 79 -1.32 -2.55 9.80
N THR A 80 -1.05 -2.94 8.56
CA THR A 80 -1.84 -2.50 7.39
C THR A 80 -2.92 -3.51 7.01
N GLU A 81 -3.03 -4.61 7.72
CA GLU A 81 -4.01 -5.65 7.42
C GLU A 81 -5.43 -5.20 7.78
N SER A 82 -6.28 -5.07 6.77
CA SER A 82 -7.64 -4.57 6.94
C SER A 82 -8.54 -5.48 7.80
N GLY A 83 -8.23 -6.76 7.86
CA GLY A 83 -8.98 -7.72 8.67
C GLY A 83 -8.66 -7.67 10.16
N VAL A 84 -7.65 -6.93 10.57
CA VAL A 84 -7.26 -6.81 11.98
C VAL A 84 -8.05 -5.69 12.62
N LYS A 85 -8.80 -6.01 13.66
CA LYS A 85 -9.56 -5.01 14.42
C LYS A 85 -8.60 -4.02 15.10
N ASP A 86 -8.99 -2.76 15.16
CA ASP A 86 -8.24 -1.68 15.79
C ASP A 86 -6.85 -1.46 15.16
N ASN A 87 -6.74 -1.69 13.84
CA ASN A 87 -5.50 -1.41 13.14
C ASN A 87 -5.28 0.09 13.00
N ILE A 88 -4.00 0.47 12.97
CA ILE A 88 -3.60 1.88 12.99
C ILE A 88 -4.03 2.65 11.74
N VAL A 89 -4.13 1.99 10.60
CA VAL A 89 -4.53 2.64 9.34
C VAL A 89 -5.98 3.09 9.41
N GLU A 90 -6.88 2.24 9.88
CA GLU A 90 -8.29 2.59 10.05
C GLU A 90 -8.48 3.61 11.18
N PHE A 91 -7.66 3.53 12.22
CA PHE A 91 -7.70 4.48 13.33
C PHE A 91 -7.41 5.90 12.86
N VAL A 92 -6.40 6.09 12.01
CA VAL A 92 -6.05 7.41 11.45
C VAL A 92 -7.05 7.83 10.38
N ASP A 93 -7.56 6.89 9.59
CA ASP A 93 -8.56 7.12 8.55
C ASP A 93 -8.19 8.22 7.56
N HIS A 94 -7.01 8.10 6.97
CA HIS A 94 -6.53 9.07 5.99
C HIS A 94 -6.97 8.70 4.56
N GLN A 95 -7.22 9.71 3.74
CA GLN A 95 -7.64 9.50 2.35
C GLN A 95 -6.60 8.79 1.49
N GLN A 96 -5.33 9.06 1.73
CA GLN A 96 -4.26 8.36 1.05
C GLN A 96 -3.93 7.06 1.79
N ARG A 97 -3.42 6.09 1.02
CA ARG A 97 -2.91 4.87 1.61
C ARG A 97 -1.65 5.19 2.42
N ILE A 98 -1.70 4.92 3.70
CA ILE A 98 -0.58 5.15 4.63
C ILE A 98 -0.20 3.85 5.32
N PHE A 99 1.02 3.82 5.83
CA PHE A 99 1.51 2.68 6.62
C PHE A 99 2.47 3.17 7.69
N PRO A 100 2.54 2.46 8.82
CA PRO A 100 3.41 2.88 9.90
C PRO A 100 4.89 2.66 9.56
N VAL A 101 5.74 3.57 10.04
CA VAL A 101 7.18 3.43 9.97
C VAL A 101 7.62 2.82 11.30
N GLY A 102 7.93 1.54 11.27
CA GLY A 102 8.21 0.78 12.47
C GLY A 102 6.94 0.31 13.17
N ARG A 103 7.10 -0.16 14.39
CA ARG A 103 6.00 -0.80 15.11
C ARG A 103 6.11 -0.49 16.61
N LEU A 104 4.96 -0.26 17.22
CA LEU A 104 4.80 -0.27 18.68
C LEU A 104 3.81 -1.38 19.01
N ASP A 105 4.00 -2.01 20.15
CA ASP A 105 3.09 -3.07 20.59
C ASP A 105 1.67 -2.52 20.80
N LYS A 106 0.66 -3.39 20.66
CA LYS A 106 -0.73 -3.03 20.86
C LYS A 106 -0.95 -2.29 22.19
N ASP A 107 -0.33 -2.78 23.24
CA ASP A 107 -0.49 -2.26 24.60
C ASP A 107 0.48 -1.13 24.94
N SER A 108 1.33 -0.74 24.00
CA SER A 108 2.24 0.39 24.14
C SER A 108 1.61 1.66 23.60
N GLU A 109 2.01 2.79 24.19
CA GLU A 109 1.65 4.10 23.66
C GLU A 109 2.92 4.87 23.33
N GLY A 110 2.83 5.83 22.44
CA GLY A 110 3.96 6.67 22.07
C GLY A 110 3.90 7.15 20.64
N LEU A 111 4.95 7.88 20.28
CA LEU A 111 5.06 8.45 18.94
C LEU A 111 5.35 7.39 17.91
N ILE A 112 4.56 7.39 16.84
CA ILE A 112 4.81 6.60 15.66
C ILE A 112 4.59 7.46 14.41
N LEU A 113 5.41 7.24 13.39
CA LEU A 113 5.26 7.94 12.11
C LEU A 113 4.51 7.04 11.14
N LEU A 114 3.62 7.65 10.36
CA LEU A 114 2.96 6.98 9.24
C LEU A 114 3.23 7.79 7.99
N THR A 115 3.33 7.12 6.86
CA THR A 115 3.60 7.79 5.59
C THR A 115 2.95 7.05 4.43
N SER A 116 2.68 7.77 3.36
CA SER A 116 2.29 7.20 2.08
C SER A 116 3.49 6.83 1.22
N ASN A 117 4.70 7.19 1.63
CA ASN A 117 5.94 6.99 0.86
C ASN A 117 6.70 5.75 1.32
N GLY A 118 6.52 4.63 0.59
CA GLY A 118 7.18 3.37 0.94
C GLY A 118 8.71 3.42 0.91
N ASP A 119 9.27 4.24 0.06
CA ASP A 119 10.73 4.37 -0.04
C ASP A 119 11.32 5.01 1.22
N SER A 120 10.59 5.95 1.83
CA SER A 120 11.01 6.58 3.08
C SER A 120 11.09 5.59 4.23
N VAL A 121 10.20 4.60 4.28
CA VAL A 121 10.20 3.59 5.34
C VAL A 121 11.54 2.84 5.35
N ASN A 122 11.99 2.41 4.19
CA ASN A 122 13.25 1.68 4.09
C ASN A 122 14.45 2.53 4.49
N ARG A 123 14.43 3.82 4.18
CA ARG A 123 15.51 4.74 4.56
C ARG A 123 15.58 4.97 6.06
N ILE A 124 14.43 5.09 6.70
CA ILE A 124 14.37 5.39 8.13
C ILE A 124 14.70 4.14 8.97
N LEU A 125 14.28 2.97 8.52
CA LEU A 125 14.44 1.72 9.28
C LEU A 125 15.75 0.98 9.01
N ARG A 126 16.59 1.47 8.14
CA ARG A 126 17.90 0.88 7.88
C ARG A 126 18.86 1.06 9.04
#